data_e2195c6378c8303742d3e6b6283d76a2
#
_entry.id   e2195c6378c8303742d3e6b6283d76a2
#
_cell.length_a   1.000
_cell.length_b   1.000
_cell.length_c   1.000
_cell.angle_alpha   90.00
_cell.angle_beta   90.00
_cell.angle_gamma   90.00
#
_symmetry.space_group_name_H-M   'P 1'
#
loop_
_entity.id
_entity.type
_entity.pdbx_description
1 polymer ?
#
loop_
_entity_poly.entity_id
_entity_poly.type
_entity_poly.pdbx_seq_one_letter_code
_entity_poly.pdbx_strand_id
1 'polypeptide(L)' 'MNTAYQSLCARLMMAGVPDARFDAVQLYKFVTGRDPRLDNGPTPDEASSLRVLGEGRAARE' A
#
# COMPACT_ATOMS: atom_id res chain seq x y z
N MET A 1 14.49 -4.21 1.43
CA MET A 1 13.36 -4.53 0.52
C MET A 1 12.05 -4.28 1.24
N ASN A 2 11.12 -3.61 0.58
CA ASN A 2 9.86 -3.21 1.23
C ASN A 2 8.74 -4.18 0.85
N THR A 3 8.65 -5.30 1.57
CA THR A 3 7.66 -6.33 1.27
C THR A 3 6.22 -5.86 1.52
N ALA A 4 6.01 -4.97 2.48
CA ALA A 4 4.66 -4.43 2.76
C ALA A 4 4.15 -3.64 1.55
N TYR A 5 5.02 -2.83 0.94
CA TYR A 5 4.66 -2.09 -0.26
C TYR A 5 4.38 -3.04 -1.43
N GLN A 6 5.22 -4.07 -1.60
CA GLN A 6 5.02 -5.05 -2.66
C GLN A 6 3.69 -5.79 -2.49
N SER A 7 3.36 -6.17 -1.26
CA SER A 7 2.08 -6.83 -0.96
C SER A 7 0.90 -5.91 -1.25
N LEU A 8 1.02 -4.64 -0.91
CA LEU A 8 -0.03 -3.66 -1.19
C LEU A 8 -0.27 -3.51 -2.69
N CYS A 9 0.82 -3.38 -3.46
CA CYS A 9 0.72 -3.30 -4.92
C CYS A 9 0.04 -4.53 -5.49
N ALA A 10 0.46 -5.73 -5.04
CA ALA A 10 -0.09 -6.97 -5.55
C ALA A 10 -1.58 -7.09 -5.24
N ARG A 11 -1.98 -6.70 -4.03
CA ARG A 11 -3.39 -6.75 -3.63
C ARG A 11 -4.24 -5.86 -4.51
N LEU A 12 -3.78 -4.64 -4.76
CA LEU A 12 -4.53 -3.70 -5.59
C LEU A 12 -4.57 -4.16 -7.05
N MET A 13 -3.48 -4.72 -7.55
CA MET A 13 -3.44 -5.24 -8.91
C MET A 13 -4.42 -6.40 -9.07
N MET A 14 -4.46 -7.31 -8.11
CA MET A 14 -5.37 -8.45 -8.17
C MET A 14 -6.84 -8.04 -8.07
N ALA A 15 -7.10 -6.92 -7.42
CA ALA A 15 -8.45 -6.38 -7.32
C ALA A 15 -8.87 -5.61 -8.59
N GLY A 16 -7.96 -5.46 -9.55
CA GLY A 16 -8.27 -4.78 -10.81
C GLY A 16 -8.21 -3.26 -10.71
N VAL A 17 -7.53 -2.72 -9.69
CA VAL A 17 -7.42 -1.28 -9.51
C VAL A 17 -6.53 -0.69 -10.62
N PRO A 18 -7.02 0.29 -11.39
CA PRO A 18 -6.17 0.98 -12.37
C PRO A 18 -5.04 1.70 -11.62
N ASP A 19 -3.85 1.71 -12.21
CA ASP A 19 -2.68 2.35 -11.59
C ASP A 19 -2.44 1.89 -10.16
N ALA A 20 -2.51 0.57 -9.94
CA ALA A 20 -2.37 0.00 -8.60
C ALA A 20 -1.07 0.46 -7.92
N ARG A 21 0.02 0.53 -8.68
CA ARG A 21 1.30 0.97 -8.13
C ARG A 21 1.23 2.41 -7.64
N PHE A 22 0.61 3.28 -8.42
CA PHE A 22 0.45 4.68 -8.03
C PHE A 22 -0.40 4.81 -6.77
N ASP A 23 -1.53 4.08 -6.72
CA ASP A 23 -2.40 4.08 -5.54
C ASP A 23 -1.65 3.56 -4.32
N ALA A 24 -0.84 2.51 -4.48
CA ALA A 24 -0.05 1.97 -3.38
C ALA A 24 0.93 3.00 -2.83
N VAL A 25 1.58 3.75 -3.72
CA VAL A 25 2.50 4.82 -3.30
C VAL A 25 1.76 5.88 -2.52
N GLN A 26 0.59 6.30 -2.99
CA GLN A 26 -0.20 7.34 -2.32
C GLN A 26 -0.65 6.87 -0.94
N LEU A 27 -1.16 5.66 -0.83
CA LEU A 27 -1.59 5.11 0.45
C LEU A 27 -0.42 5.00 1.43
N TYR A 28 0.71 4.53 0.94
CA TYR A 28 1.91 4.39 1.78
C TYR A 28 2.36 5.74 2.32
N LYS A 29 2.42 6.75 1.45
CA LYS A 29 2.80 8.10 1.86
C LYS A 29 1.80 8.70 2.82
N PHE A 30 0.52 8.42 2.62
CA PHE A 30 -0.52 8.92 3.52
C PHE A 30 -0.35 8.37 4.93
N VAL A 31 -0.05 7.08 5.04
CA VAL A 31 0.07 6.43 6.34
C VAL A 31 1.41 6.73 7.01
N THR A 32 2.50 6.66 6.26
CA THR A 32 3.84 6.73 6.85
C THR A 32 4.53 8.08 6.67
N GLY A 33 4.11 8.85 5.68
CA GLY A 33 4.78 10.08 5.30
C GLY A 33 6.11 9.86 4.58
N ARG A 34 6.40 8.61 4.18
CA ARG A 34 7.65 8.25 3.53
C ARG A 34 7.41 7.64 2.16
N ASP A 35 8.40 7.74 1.27
CA ASP A 35 8.32 7.14 -0.05
C ASP A 35 8.62 5.64 0.08
N PRO A 36 7.69 4.76 -0.35
CA PRO A 36 7.89 3.31 -0.19
C PRO A 36 9.08 2.77 -0.96
N ARG A 37 9.52 3.45 -2.00
CA ARG A 37 10.65 3.02 -2.81
C ARG A 37 11.98 3.28 -2.11
N LEU A 38 11.98 4.20 -1.14
CA LEU A 38 13.17 4.59 -0.39
C LEU A 38 13.15 4.07 1.05
N ASP A 39 12.01 3.57 1.49
CA ASP A 39 11.80 3.12 2.85
C ASP A 39 12.01 1.61 2.95
N ASN A 40 12.47 1.14 4.11
CA ASN A 40 12.69 -0.28 4.36
C ASN A 40 11.40 -1.02 4.63
N GLY A 41 10.41 -0.33 5.19
CA GLY A 41 9.12 -0.91 5.50
C GLY A 41 8.42 -0.13 6.60
N PRO A 42 7.13 -0.36 6.78
CA PRO A 42 6.35 0.31 7.82
C PRO A 42 6.55 -0.33 9.18
N THR A 43 6.26 0.43 10.24
CA THR A 43 6.14 -0.12 11.58
C THR A 43 4.91 -1.04 11.62
N PRO A 44 4.77 -1.91 12.66
CA PRO A 44 3.58 -2.78 12.77
C PRO A 44 2.26 -2.01 12.75
N ASP A 45 2.20 -0.84 13.39
CA ASP A 45 0.99 -0.02 13.38
C ASP A 45 0.71 0.52 11.98
N GLU A 46 1.74 1.00 11.32
CA GLU A 46 1.62 1.49 9.95
C GLU A 46 1.18 0.37 9.00
N ALA A 47 1.74 -0.81 9.17
CA ALA A 47 1.39 -1.96 8.35
C ALA A 47 -0.09 -2.33 8.51
N SER A 48 -0.61 -2.28 9.73
CA SER A 48 -2.03 -2.53 9.98
C SER A 48 -2.91 -1.52 9.27
N SER A 49 -2.55 -0.23 9.36
CA SER A 49 -3.30 0.83 8.69
C SER A 49 -3.27 0.66 7.17
N LEU A 50 -2.11 0.33 6.62
CA LEU A 50 -1.97 0.09 5.19
C LEU A 50 -2.84 -1.06 4.72
N ARG A 51 -2.89 -2.14 5.50
CA ARG A 51 -3.72 -3.29 5.16
C ARG A 51 -5.19 -2.90 5.10
N VAL A 52 -5.67 -2.18 6.12
CA VAL A 52 -7.07 -1.76 6.19
C VAL A 52 -7.42 -0.84 5.02
N LEU A 53 -6.58 0.16 4.75
CA LEU A 53 -6.81 1.09 3.65
C LEU A 53 -6.73 0.39 2.30
N GLY A 54 -5.77 -0.52 2.14
CA GLY A 54 -5.62 -1.28 0.92
C GLY A 54 -6.83 -2.16 0.64
N GLU A 55 -7.35 -2.84 1.66
CA GLU A 55 -8.56 -3.66 1.53
C GLU A 55 -9.76 -2.79 1.19
N GLY A 56 -9.89 -1.63 1.82
CA GLY A 56 -10.97 -0.70 1.50
C GLY A 56 -10.92 -0.22 0.07
N ARG A 57 -9.74 0.10 -0.43
CA ARG A 57 -9.55 0.52 -1.81
C ARG A 57 -9.89 -0.61 -2.79
N ALA A 58 -9.40 -1.82 -2.49
CA ALA A 58 -9.66 -2.99 -3.32
C ALA A 58 -11.15 -3.33 -3.37
N ALA A 59 -11.84 -3.18 -2.25
CA ALA A 59 -13.26 -3.50 -2.17
C ALA A 59 -14.13 -2.54 -2.98
N ARG A 60 -13.63 -1.33 -3.23
CA ARG A 60 -14.38 -0.33 -3.99
C ARG A 60 -14.33 -0.54 -5.49
N GLU A 61 -13.35 -1.29 -5.94
CA GLU A 61 -13.18 -1.59 -7.35
C GLU A 61 -13.92 -2.85 -7.71
#